data_78243432dcd562b2e09678705ffb4769
#
_entry.id   78243432dcd562b2e09678705ffb4769
#
_cell.length_a   1.000
_cell.length_b   1.000
_cell.length_c   1.000
_cell.angle_alpha   90.00
_cell.angle_beta   90.00
_cell.angle_gamma   90.00
#
_symmetry.space_group_name_H-M   'P 1'
#
loop_
_entity.id
_entity.type
_entity.pdbx_description
1 polymer ?
#
loop_
_entity_poly.entity_id
_entity_poly.type
_entity_poly.pdbx_seq_one_letter_code
_entity_poly.pdbx_strand_id
1 'polypeptide(L)'
;DYEYDADRADEYSNIRKVNWTNKGNWTINHQAPQKTLTDITPYSDFVQEIKDLFEDDDMVDDEQEVTYPEYTAENFLDDVYMSEADYSRLVGLLRNKKNIILQGAPGVGKTYAAKRLAYSMMGVKDIERVMMVQFHQSYSYEDFIMGFRPSSTGFELKKGAFYNFCKK
;
A
#
# COMPACT_ATOMS: atom_id res chain seq x y z
N ASP A 1 2.67 -14.84 4.30
CA ASP A 1 2.27 -16.02 3.53
C ASP A 1 1.35 -16.89 4.36
N TYR A 2 0.38 -17.56 3.72
CA TYR A 2 -0.51 -18.51 4.37
C TYR A 2 0.07 -19.92 4.24
N GLU A 3 0.03 -20.67 5.33
CA GLU A 3 0.39 -22.09 5.33
C GLU A 3 -0.88 -22.93 5.50
N TYR A 4 -0.96 -24.06 4.80
CA TYR A 4 -2.01 -25.03 5.00
C TYR A 4 -1.58 -26.06 6.04
N ASP A 5 -2.34 -26.18 7.12
CA ASP A 5 -2.10 -27.13 8.20
C ASP A 5 -3.20 -28.22 8.17
N ALA A 6 -2.85 -29.39 7.66
CA ALA A 6 -3.77 -30.52 7.52
C ALA A 6 -4.19 -31.14 8.87
N ASP A 7 -3.37 -30.94 9.92
CA ASP A 7 -3.65 -31.51 11.25
C ASP A 7 -4.69 -30.68 12.01
N ARG A 8 -5.04 -29.46 11.52
CA ARG A 8 -6.11 -28.60 12.03
C ARG A 8 -7.40 -28.73 11.23
N ALA A 9 -7.79 -29.94 10.88
CA ALA A 9 -8.93 -30.21 9.99
C ALA A 9 -10.31 -29.75 10.50
N ASP A 10 -10.44 -29.31 11.76
CA ASP A 10 -11.74 -29.12 12.39
C ASP A 10 -12.40 -27.76 12.13
N GLU A 11 -11.63 -26.65 11.91
CA GLU A 11 -12.26 -25.35 11.65
C GLU A 11 -11.45 -24.40 10.72
N TYR A 12 -10.11 -24.35 10.83
CA TYR A 12 -9.29 -23.41 10.07
C TYR A 12 -7.95 -24.03 9.64
N SER A 13 -7.92 -24.60 8.46
CA SER A 13 -6.72 -25.24 7.90
C SER A 13 -5.71 -24.24 7.27
N ASN A 14 -6.14 -23.01 6.98
CA ASN A 14 -5.27 -21.96 6.48
C ASN A 14 -4.79 -21.07 7.63
N ILE A 15 -3.53 -21.15 7.96
CA ILE A 15 -2.91 -20.39 9.03
C ILE A 15 -1.91 -19.35 8.50
N ARG A 16 -1.73 -18.29 9.25
CA ARG A 16 -0.68 -17.30 9.03
C ARG A 16 0.11 -17.11 10.31
N LYS A 17 1.42 -17.33 10.23
CA LYS A 17 2.30 -17.02 11.36
C LYS A 17 2.39 -15.52 11.54
N VAL A 18 2.15 -15.07 12.76
CA VAL A 18 2.18 -13.65 13.14
C VAL A 18 3.12 -13.49 14.33
N ASN A 19 4.06 -12.57 14.21
CA ASN A 19 4.85 -12.09 15.34
C ASN A 19 4.10 -10.94 16.01
N TRP A 20 3.65 -11.18 17.24
CA TRP A 20 3.03 -10.15 18.04
C TRP A 20 4.12 -9.33 18.74
N THR A 21 4.27 -8.07 18.37
CA THR A 21 5.19 -7.14 19.03
C THR A 21 4.67 -6.71 20.39
N ASN A 22 3.38 -6.43 20.47
CA ASN A 22 2.72 -5.98 21.70
C ASN A 22 1.56 -6.89 22.05
N LYS A 23 1.44 -7.29 23.31
CA LYS A 23 0.37 -8.13 23.83
C LYS A 23 -0.17 -7.56 25.14
N GLY A 24 -1.46 -7.35 25.23
CA GLY A 24 -2.10 -6.78 26.42
C GLY A 24 -3.59 -6.53 26.23
N ASN A 25 -4.19 -5.89 27.21
CA ASN A 25 -5.57 -5.40 27.17
C ASN A 25 -5.53 -3.88 27.30
N TRP A 26 -6.04 -3.19 26.31
CA TRP A 26 -6.11 -1.74 26.29
C TRP A 26 -7.55 -1.28 26.13
N THR A 27 -7.88 -0.16 26.74
CA THR A 27 -9.18 0.49 26.57
C THR A 27 -9.04 1.55 25.49
N ILE A 28 -9.88 1.50 24.48
CA ILE A 28 -9.97 2.47 23.40
C ILE A 28 -11.28 3.25 23.50
N ASN A 29 -11.25 4.53 23.13
CA ASN A 29 -12.42 5.40 23.19
C ASN A 29 -13.29 5.33 21.93
N HIS A 30 -12.73 4.83 20.84
CA HIS A 30 -13.44 4.65 19.57
C HIS A 30 -14.05 3.24 19.45
N GLN A 31 -15.16 3.17 18.71
CA GLN A 31 -15.78 1.88 18.42
C GLN A 31 -14.89 1.07 17.48
N ALA A 32 -14.41 -0.09 17.95
CA ALA A 32 -13.61 -1.00 17.12
C ALA A 32 -14.43 -1.53 15.93
N PRO A 33 -13.81 -1.73 14.77
CA PRO A 33 -14.46 -2.36 13.63
C PRO A 33 -14.97 -3.77 13.99
N GLN A 34 -16.24 -4.06 13.67
CA GLN A 34 -16.88 -5.31 14.07
C GLN A 34 -16.59 -6.51 13.17
N LYS A 35 -15.92 -6.30 12.04
CA LYS A 35 -15.59 -7.38 11.11
C LYS A 35 -14.28 -8.05 11.51
N THR A 36 -14.20 -9.35 11.36
CA THR A 36 -13.04 -10.18 11.71
C THR A 36 -11.75 -9.75 11.03
N LEU A 37 -11.83 -9.23 9.79
CA LEU A 37 -10.71 -8.65 9.06
C LEU A 37 -11.17 -7.33 8.44
N THR A 38 -10.64 -6.23 8.93
CA THR A 38 -10.98 -4.88 8.48
C THR A 38 -9.71 -4.10 8.19
N ASP A 39 -9.66 -3.43 7.05
CA ASP A 39 -8.64 -2.42 6.79
C ASP A 39 -8.98 -1.18 7.62
N ILE A 40 -8.15 -0.89 8.61
CA ILE A 40 -8.30 0.26 9.51
C ILE A 40 -7.59 1.52 9.02
N THR A 41 -6.84 1.44 7.93
CA THR A 41 -6.10 2.59 7.36
C THR A 41 -6.96 3.83 7.11
N PRO A 42 -8.25 3.71 6.69
CA PRO A 42 -9.12 4.88 6.53
C PRO A 42 -9.56 5.55 7.83
N TYR A 43 -9.37 4.91 8.98
CA TYR A 43 -9.77 5.40 10.29
C TYR A 43 -8.58 6.04 11.02
N SER A 44 -8.12 7.19 10.53
CA SER A 44 -6.90 7.88 11.01
C SER A 44 -6.87 8.07 12.52
N ASP A 45 -8.00 8.51 13.11
CA ASP A 45 -8.10 8.81 14.55
C ASP A 45 -7.99 7.52 15.39
N PHE A 46 -8.60 6.43 14.91
CA PHE A 46 -8.50 5.12 15.55
C PHE A 46 -7.09 4.54 15.45
N VAL A 47 -6.45 4.70 14.28
CA VAL A 47 -5.05 4.27 14.07
C VAL A 47 -4.11 5.07 14.97
N GLN A 48 -4.34 6.38 15.11
CA GLN A 48 -3.53 7.23 15.97
C GLN A 48 -3.70 6.86 17.44
N GLU A 49 -4.94 6.65 17.92
CA GLU A 49 -5.19 6.21 19.29
C GLU A 49 -4.50 4.88 19.60
N ILE A 50 -4.51 3.92 18.66
CA ILE A 50 -3.77 2.66 18.83
C ILE A 50 -2.25 2.89 18.91
N LYS A 51 -1.70 3.78 18.10
CA LYS A 51 -0.27 4.10 18.16
C LYS A 51 0.11 4.74 19.48
N ASP A 52 -0.67 5.71 19.94
CA ASP A 52 -0.43 6.42 21.21
C ASP A 52 -0.41 5.47 22.41
N LEU A 53 -1.19 4.36 22.36
CA LEU A 53 -1.17 3.32 23.40
C LEU A 53 0.15 2.56 23.51
N PHE A 54 1.02 2.65 22.51
CA PHE A 54 2.31 1.95 22.47
C PHE A 54 3.51 2.92 22.53
N GLU A 55 3.27 4.23 22.56
CA GLU A 55 4.34 5.24 22.63
C GLU A 55 4.81 5.54 24.07
N ASP A 56 4.10 5.06 25.11
CA ASP A 56 4.44 5.32 26.52
C ASP A 56 5.53 4.37 27.12
N ASP A 57 6.01 3.39 26.37
CA ASP A 57 7.06 2.49 26.84
C ASP A 57 8.23 2.47 25.85
N ASP A 58 9.26 3.21 26.15
CA ASP A 58 10.60 3.29 25.54
C ASP A 58 10.87 4.60 24.78
N MET A 59 11.31 5.60 25.54
CA MET A 59 12.25 6.59 25.06
C MET A 59 13.58 5.89 24.69
N VAL A 60 13.63 5.25 23.57
CA VAL A 60 14.87 5.00 22.84
C VAL A 60 14.66 5.62 21.47
N ASP A 61 15.27 6.79 21.33
CA ASP A 61 15.44 7.53 20.10
C ASP A 61 16.37 6.73 19.18
N ASP A 62 15.81 5.69 18.56
CA ASP A 62 16.43 4.98 17.47
C ASP A 62 15.61 5.33 16.24
N GLU A 63 16.00 6.37 15.53
CA GLU A 63 15.59 6.59 14.15
C GLU A 63 15.99 5.33 13.38
N GLN A 64 15.14 4.31 13.42
CA GLN A 64 15.27 3.16 12.54
C GLN A 64 15.05 3.68 11.13
N GLU A 65 16.16 3.99 10.48
CA GLU A 65 16.21 4.21 9.05
C GLU A 65 15.49 3.03 8.38
N VAL A 66 14.29 3.25 7.88
CA VAL A 66 13.48 2.21 7.23
C VAL A 66 14.24 1.79 5.97
N THR A 67 15.08 0.78 6.10
CA THR A 67 15.83 0.24 4.98
C THR A 67 14.91 -0.63 4.14
N TYR A 68 14.52 -0.14 3.01
CA TYR A 68 13.77 -0.93 2.03
C TYR A 68 14.73 -1.89 1.31
N PRO A 69 14.31 -3.15 1.08
CA PRO A 69 15.14 -4.12 0.37
C PRO A 69 15.42 -3.63 -1.06
N GLU A 70 16.65 -3.86 -1.51
CA GLU A 70 17.06 -3.60 -2.88
C GLU A 70 16.17 -4.38 -3.85
N TYR A 71 15.82 -3.76 -4.97
CA TYR A 71 15.01 -4.38 -6.01
C TYR A 71 15.52 -3.99 -7.39
N THR A 72 16.25 -4.91 -8.01
CA THR A 72 16.96 -4.69 -9.28
C THR A 72 16.13 -5.10 -10.50
N ALA A 73 16.71 -4.91 -11.69
CA ALA A 73 16.17 -5.46 -12.95
C ALA A 73 16.09 -7.00 -12.93
N GLU A 74 17.06 -7.66 -12.30
CA GLU A 74 17.09 -9.12 -12.18
C GLU A 74 15.90 -9.59 -11.33
N ASN A 75 15.66 -8.97 -10.18
CA ASN A 75 14.49 -9.28 -9.35
C ASN A 75 13.17 -9.06 -10.11
N PHE A 76 13.11 -8.03 -10.97
CA PHE A 76 11.93 -7.82 -11.81
C PHE A 76 11.73 -8.96 -12.81
N LEU A 77 12.79 -9.42 -13.47
CA LEU A 77 12.73 -10.50 -14.47
C LEU A 77 12.41 -11.86 -13.82
N ASP A 78 12.83 -12.08 -12.58
CA ASP A 78 12.47 -13.26 -11.79
C ASP A 78 10.98 -13.25 -11.37
N ASP A 79 10.48 -12.07 -10.99
CA ASP A 79 9.11 -11.89 -10.52
C ASP A 79 8.07 -11.81 -11.66
N VAL A 80 8.48 -11.29 -12.83
CA VAL A 80 7.58 -10.99 -13.95
C VAL A 80 8.05 -11.77 -15.18
N TYR A 81 7.17 -12.63 -15.71
CA TYR A 81 7.46 -13.39 -16.92
C TYR A 81 7.55 -12.49 -18.16
N MET A 82 8.73 -11.89 -18.36
CA MET A 82 9.02 -10.93 -19.42
C MET A 82 10.46 -11.11 -19.93
N SER A 83 10.70 -10.82 -21.22
CA SER A 83 12.05 -10.80 -21.74
C SER A 83 12.83 -9.57 -21.29
N GLU A 84 14.16 -9.67 -21.17
CA GLU A 84 15.05 -8.55 -20.84
C GLU A 84 14.92 -7.42 -21.87
N ALA A 85 14.73 -7.74 -23.14
CA ALA A 85 14.53 -6.76 -24.21
C ALA A 85 13.24 -5.95 -24.02
N ASP A 86 12.15 -6.60 -23.63
CA ASP A 86 10.87 -5.95 -23.35
C ASP A 86 10.95 -5.11 -22.08
N TYR A 87 11.60 -5.60 -21.03
CA TYR A 87 11.89 -4.82 -19.83
C TYR A 87 12.66 -3.52 -20.16
N SER A 88 13.78 -3.65 -20.89
CA SER A 88 14.60 -2.50 -21.29
C SER A 88 13.80 -1.49 -22.11
N ARG A 89 12.94 -1.97 -23.03
CA ARG A 89 12.05 -1.13 -23.81
C ARG A 89 11.03 -0.41 -22.93
N LEU A 90 10.40 -1.08 -21.97
CA LEU A 90 9.44 -0.47 -21.05
C LEU A 90 10.09 0.61 -20.19
N VAL A 91 11.26 0.32 -19.61
CA VAL A 91 12.04 1.29 -18.82
C VAL A 91 12.41 2.51 -19.68
N GLY A 92 12.88 2.29 -20.91
CA GLY A 92 13.21 3.36 -21.86
C GLY A 92 12.01 4.24 -22.20
N LEU A 93 10.86 3.62 -22.47
CA LEU A 93 9.60 4.33 -22.75
C LEU A 93 9.17 5.16 -21.53
N LEU A 94 9.19 4.57 -20.33
CA LEU A 94 8.76 5.26 -19.13
C LEU A 94 9.69 6.43 -18.76
N ARG A 95 11.00 6.27 -18.94
CA ARG A 95 11.96 7.36 -18.74
C ARG A 95 11.74 8.55 -19.69
N ASN A 96 11.43 8.25 -20.96
CA ASN A 96 11.23 9.28 -21.98
C ASN A 96 9.84 9.91 -21.95
N LYS A 97 8.79 9.08 -21.88
CA LYS A 97 7.39 9.52 -22.00
C LYS A 97 6.73 9.83 -20.65
N LYS A 98 7.32 9.40 -19.53
CA LYS A 98 6.80 9.55 -18.15
C LYS A 98 5.47 8.84 -17.90
N ASN A 99 4.96 8.09 -18.87
CA ASN A 99 3.76 7.30 -18.76
C ASN A 99 3.81 6.09 -19.69
N ILE A 100 3.11 5.02 -19.31
CA ILE A 100 2.90 3.83 -20.13
C ILE A 100 1.46 3.33 -19.91
N ILE A 101 0.92 2.66 -20.92
CA ILE A 101 -0.35 1.96 -20.84
C ILE A 101 -0.10 0.47 -21.00
N LEU A 102 -0.42 -0.32 -19.97
CA LEU A 102 -0.36 -1.77 -20.00
C LEU A 102 -1.74 -2.32 -20.33
N GLN A 103 -1.89 -2.91 -21.51
CA GLN A 103 -3.14 -3.48 -22.00
C GLN A 103 -3.06 -5.03 -22.01
N GLY A 104 -4.17 -5.68 -21.77
CA GLY A 104 -4.30 -7.15 -21.79
C GLY A 104 -5.54 -7.63 -21.05
N ALA A 105 -5.82 -8.93 -21.14
CA ALA A 105 -6.96 -9.55 -20.48
C ALA A 105 -6.95 -9.37 -18.95
N PRO A 106 -8.10 -9.45 -18.26
CA PRO A 106 -8.14 -9.52 -16.81
C PRO A 106 -7.28 -10.69 -16.29
N GLY A 107 -6.60 -10.48 -15.14
CA GLY A 107 -5.83 -11.54 -14.49
C GLY A 107 -4.41 -11.78 -15.02
N VAL A 108 -3.98 -11.18 -16.15
CA VAL A 108 -2.63 -11.40 -16.71
C VAL A 108 -1.49 -10.69 -15.98
N GLY A 109 -1.71 -10.18 -14.77
CA GLY A 109 -0.65 -9.60 -13.93
C GLY A 109 -0.23 -8.16 -14.27
N LYS A 110 -1.01 -7.37 -15.03
CA LYS A 110 -0.65 -5.98 -15.37
C LYS A 110 -0.30 -5.12 -14.17
N THR A 111 -1.14 -5.11 -13.16
CA THR A 111 -0.94 -4.35 -11.91
C THR A 111 0.27 -4.84 -11.13
N TYR A 112 0.48 -6.16 -11.13
CA TYR A 112 1.63 -6.79 -10.51
C TYR A 112 2.93 -6.32 -11.18
N ALA A 113 2.99 -6.40 -12.52
CA ALA A 113 4.14 -5.96 -13.30
C ALA A 113 4.39 -4.44 -13.17
N ALA A 114 3.33 -3.61 -13.15
CA ALA A 114 3.44 -2.16 -12.99
C ALA A 114 4.13 -1.76 -11.68
N LYS A 115 3.74 -2.37 -10.55
CA LYS A 115 4.36 -2.11 -9.25
C LYS A 115 5.83 -2.50 -9.25
N ARG A 116 6.16 -3.68 -9.78
CA ARG A 116 7.52 -4.20 -9.82
C ARG A 116 8.42 -3.40 -10.75
N LEU A 117 7.87 -2.93 -11.87
CA LEU A 117 8.59 -2.01 -12.74
C LEU A 117 8.96 -0.71 -12.01
N ALA A 118 8.03 -0.17 -11.20
CA ALA A 118 8.34 1.00 -10.39
C ALA A 118 9.47 0.72 -9.38
N TYR A 119 9.43 -0.40 -8.66
CA TYR A 119 10.47 -0.79 -7.72
C TYR A 119 11.83 -0.97 -8.41
N SER A 120 11.89 -1.66 -9.54
CA SER A 120 13.15 -1.85 -10.27
C SER A 120 13.74 -0.55 -10.80
N MET A 121 12.89 0.43 -11.14
CA MET A 121 13.34 1.75 -11.56
C MET A 121 13.82 2.62 -10.41
N MET A 122 13.31 2.42 -9.20
CA MET A 122 13.75 3.08 -7.97
C MET A 122 15.00 2.42 -7.37
N GLY A 123 15.27 1.15 -7.73
CA GLY A 123 16.34 0.34 -7.16
C GLY A 123 16.00 -0.25 -5.78
N VAL A 124 14.82 0.07 -5.24
CA VAL A 124 14.38 -0.36 -3.91
C VAL A 124 12.89 -0.69 -3.89
N LYS A 125 12.49 -1.63 -3.04
CA LYS A 125 11.08 -2.00 -2.86
C LYS A 125 10.40 -1.10 -1.83
N ASP A 126 10.41 0.19 -2.10
CA ASP A 126 9.77 1.19 -1.28
C ASP A 126 8.28 1.31 -1.64
N ILE A 127 7.43 0.80 -0.76
CA ILE A 127 5.97 0.80 -0.96
C ILE A 127 5.35 2.19 -0.80
N GLU A 128 5.99 3.08 -0.05
CA GLU A 128 5.46 4.43 0.20
C GLU A 128 5.61 5.35 -1.01
N ARG A 129 6.59 5.07 -1.87
CA ARG A 129 6.83 5.81 -3.11
C ARG A 129 6.03 5.32 -4.30
N VAL A 130 5.13 4.33 -4.09
CA VAL A 130 4.25 3.79 -5.14
C VAL A 130 2.81 3.89 -4.70
N MET A 131 2.05 4.77 -5.32
CA MET A 131 0.62 4.90 -5.06
C MET A 131 -0.18 4.16 -6.15
N MET A 132 -1.16 3.38 -5.71
CA MET A 132 -2.14 2.73 -6.58
C MET A 132 -3.48 3.43 -6.45
N VAL A 133 -4.06 3.81 -7.58
CA VAL A 133 -5.39 4.41 -7.65
C VAL A 133 -6.23 3.63 -8.65
N GLN A 134 -7.44 3.28 -8.26
CA GLN A 134 -8.42 2.66 -9.14
C GLN A 134 -9.49 3.69 -9.53
N PHE A 135 -9.49 4.09 -10.79
CA PHE A 135 -10.54 4.94 -11.33
C PHE A 135 -11.81 4.12 -11.58
N HIS A 136 -12.93 4.61 -11.06
CA HIS A 136 -14.26 4.05 -11.26
C HIS A 136 -15.25 5.19 -11.57
N GLN A 137 -16.47 4.86 -11.96
CA GLN A 137 -17.47 5.85 -12.44
C GLN A 137 -17.73 7.01 -11.47
N SER A 138 -17.64 6.75 -10.16
CA SER A 138 -17.86 7.77 -9.11
C SER A 138 -16.58 8.47 -8.66
N TYR A 139 -15.42 8.16 -9.24
CA TYR A 139 -14.15 8.78 -8.88
C TYR A 139 -13.98 10.08 -9.66
N SER A 140 -14.09 11.19 -8.97
CA SER A 140 -14.07 12.51 -9.59
C SER A 140 -12.67 13.12 -9.66
N TYR A 141 -12.51 14.19 -10.42
CA TYR A 141 -11.29 15.00 -10.44
C TYR A 141 -10.94 15.53 -9.05
N GLU A 142 -11.96 15.93 -8.29
CA GLU A 142 -11.82 16.44 -6.93
C GLU A 142 -11.30 15.41 -5.94
N ASP A 143 -11.61 14.11 -6.17
CA ASP A 143 -11.08 13.02 -5.35
C ASP A 143 -9.62 12.73 -5.69
N PHE A 144 -9.21 12.97 -6.93
CA PHE A 144 -7.86 12.70 -7.38
C PHE A 144 -6.90 13.86 -7.11
N ILE A 145 -7.25 15.07 -7.53
CA ILE A 145 -6.39 16.25 -7.43
C ILE A 145 -6.79 17.09 -6.21
N MET A 146 -7.87 17.85 -6.32
CA MET A 146 -8.47 18.63 -5.24
C MET A 146 -9.80 19.22 -5.70
N GLY A 147 -10.69 19.54 -4.76
CA GLY A 147 -11.94 20.20 -5.05
C GLY A 147 -12.70 20.63 -3.82
N PHE A 148 -13.74 21.42 -4.02
CA PHE A 148 -14.60 21.86 -2.95
C PHE A 148 -15.61 20.76 -2.59
N ARG A 149 -15.72 20.47 -1.30
CA ARG A 149 -16.69 19.52 -0.73
C ARG A 149 -17.59 20.22 0.27
N PRO A 150 -18.86 19.85 0.35
CA PRO A 150 -19.76 20.37 1.38
C PRO A 150 -19.23 19.99 2.77
N SER A 151 -19.25 20.98 3.66
CA SER A 151 -18.95 20.79 5.09
C SER A 151 -20.10 21.36 5.94
N SER A 152 -20.09 21.16 7.24
CA SER A 152 -21.12 21.70 8.15
C SER A 152 -21.20 23.24 8.15
N THR A 153 -20.15 23.92 7.72
CA THR A 153 -20.04 25.37 7.69
C THR A 153 -20.07 25.97 6.27
N GLY A 154 -20.29 25.14 5.22
CA GLY A 154 -20.31 25.58 3.82
C GLY A 154 -19.52 24.65 2.90
N PHE A 155 -18.55 25.18 2.19
CA PHE A 155 -17.67 24.43 1.30
C PHE A 155 -16.24 24.59 1.76
N GLU A 156 -15.51 23.46 1.82
CA GLU A 156 -14.07 23.46 2.08
C GLU A 156 -13.29 22.82 0.93
N LEU A 157 -12.05 23.29 0.74
CA LEU A 157 -11.14 22.74 -0.26
C LEU A 157 -10.50 21.45 0.28
N LYS A 158 -10.92 20.30 -0.27
CA LYS A 158 -10.34 18.99 0.06
C LYS A 158 -9.27 18.62 -0.97
N LYS A 159 -8.09 18.22 -0.47
CA LYS A 159 -6.98 17.72 -1.28
C LYS A 159 -7.19 16.26 -1.62
N GLY A 160 -7.04 15.90 -2.90
CA GLY A 160 -7.21 14.55 -3.41
C GLY A 160 -5.97 13.67 -3.20
N ALA A 161 -6.11 12.39 -3.58
CA ALA A 161 -5.09 11.37 -3.38
C ALA A 161 -3.75 11.74 -4.04
N PHE A 162 -3.77 12.19 -5.30
CA PHE A 162 -2.57 12.57 -6.03
C PHE A 162 -1.85 13.78 -5.42
N TYR A 163 -2.61 14.82 -5.05
CA TYR A 163 -2.03 15.98 -4.39
C TYR A 163 -1.29 15.60 -3.10
N ASN A 164 -1.93 14.78 -2.27
CA ASN A 164 -1.33 14.34 -1.00
C ASN A 164 -0.08 13.47 -1.23
N PHE A 165 -0.11 12.61 -2.25
CA PHE A 165 1.06 11.80 -2.62
C PHE A 165 2.25 12.65 -3.07
N CYS A 166 2.02 13.72 -3.85
CA CYS A 166 3.08 14.63 -4.31
C CYS A 166 3.66 15.52 -3.21
N LYS A 167 3.02 15.58 -2.03
CA LYS A 167 3.46 16.42 -0.91
C LYS A 167 4.18 15.63 0.20
N LYS A 168 4.18 14.29 0.10
CA LYS A 168 5.05 13.45 0.91
C LYS A 168 6.52 13.68 0.52
#